data_6578610d414034891cfd52e9080cca8f
#
_entry.id   6578610d414034891cfd52e9080cca8f
#
_cell.length_a   1.000
_cell.length_b   1.000
_cell.length_c   1.000
_cell.angle_alpha   90.00
_cell.angle_beta   90.00
_cell.angle_gamma   90.00
#
_symmetry.space_group_name_H-M   'P 1'
#
loop_
_entity.id
_entity.type
_entity.pdbx_description
1 polymer ?
#
loop_
_entity_poly.entity_id
_entity_poly.type
_entity_poly.pdbx_seq_one_letter_code
_entity_poly.pdbx_strand_id
1 'polypeptide(L)'
;MTQFMSNSRFFGAAISLIAYEAGLLLKRKFKMAIFNPLLIAIIAVIAVLCLLHIDYDTYNQSGQYISYLLTPATVCLAVPLYQQMELLKKNLKAVIIGIVSGVLASLVSVLILAKLFSLSHEQYVTLLPKSITTAIGMGVSEELGGIVTITVAVIIITGVIGNMIAESVI
;
A
#
# COMPACT_ATOMS: atom_id res chain seq x y z
N MET A 1 28.50 -16.56 -1.34
CA MET A 1 27.72 -15.68 -2.24
C MET A 1 26.68 -14.88 -1.43
N THR A 2 25.97 -15.48 -0.51
CA THR A 2 25.01 -14.81 0.40
C THR A 2 25.63 -13.71 1.25
N GLN A 3 26.83 -13.88 1.79
CA GLN A 3 27.54 -12.85 2.56
C GLN A 3 27.95 -11.61 1.75
N PHE A 4 28.21 -11.76 0.45
CA PHE A 4 28.52 -10.63 -0.42
C PHE A 4 27.26 -9.84 -0.77
N MET A 5 26.12 -10.51 -0.88
CA MET A 5 24.82 -9.89 -1.16
C MET A 5 24.26 -9.19 0.08
N SER A 6 24.42 -9.79 1.28
CA SER A 6 23.98 -9.18 2.54
C SER A 6 24.81 -7.96 2.95
N ASN A 7 26.07 -7.86 2.50
CA ASN A 7 26.95 -6.71 2.76
C ASN A 7 26.77 -5.55 1.76
N SER A 8 25.98 -5.73 0.72
CA SER A 8 25.73 -4.69 -0.28
C SER A 8 24.67 -3.71 0.21
N ARG A 9 25.06 -2.44 0.42
CA ARG A 9 24.16 -1.34 0.84
C ARG A 9 23.00 -1.06 -0.14
N PHE A 10 23.01 -1.64 -1.33
CA PHE A 10 22.00 -1.40 -2.36
C PHE A 10 21.19 -2.66 -2.73
N PHE A 11 21.46 -3.77 -2.06
CA PHE A 11 20.81 -5.04 -2.39
C PHE A 11 19.27 -4.99 -2.34
N GLY A 12 18.70 -4.50 -1.24
CA GLY A 12 17.25 -4.42 -1.07
C GLY A 12 16.60 -3.47 -2.07
N ALA A 13 17.24 -2.34 -2.38
CA ALA A 13 16.74 -1.41 -3.39
C ALA A 13 16.79 -2.04 -4.79
N ALA A 14 17.90 -2.69 -5.15
CA ALA A 14 18.07 -3.31 -6.46
C ALA A 14 17.08 -4.45 -6.68
N ILE A 15 16.92 -5.34 -5.70
CA ILE A 15 15.99 -6.48 -5.82
C ILE A 15 14.54 -6.02 -5.91
N SER A 16 14.16 -4.96 -5.19
CA SER A 16 12.82 -4.39 -5.27
C SER A 16 12.51 -3.81 -6.64
N LEU A 17 13.47 -3.09 -7.25
CA LEU A 17 13.33 -2.54 -8.60
C LEU A 17 13.26 -3.64 -9.66
N ILE A 18 14.13 -4.65 -9.58
CA ILE A 18 14.12 -5.79 -10.51
C ILE A 18 12.80 -6.57 -10.40
N ALA A 19 12.32 -6.82 -9.18
CA ALA A 19 11.05 -7.51 -8.95
C ALA A 19 9.86 -6.71 -9.50
N TYR A 20 9.89 -5.39 -9.37
CA TYR A 20 8.87 -4.52 -9.93
C TYR A 20 8.88 -4.49 -11.46
N GLU A 21 10.06 -4.40 -12.08
CA GLU A 21 10.20 -4.50 -13.54
C GLU A 21 9.72 -5.86 -14.07
N ALA A 22 10.04 -6.96 -13.38
CA ALA A 22 9.51 -8.27 -13.73
C ALA A 22 7.98 -8.31 -13.65
N GLY A 23 7.39 -7.68 -12.63
CA GLY A 23 5.94 -7.52 -12.49
C GLY A 23 5.33 -6.72 -13.65
N LEU A 24 5.98 -5.63 -14.07
CA LEU A 24 5.54 -4.83 -15.23
C LEU A 24 5.59 -5.64 -16.53
N LEU A 25 6.64 -6.41 -16.75
CA LEU A 25 6.76 -7.27 -17.92
C LEU A 25 5.66 -8.34 -17.95
N LEU A 26 5.35 -8.95 -16.79
CA LEU A 26 4.25 -9.90 -16.67
C LEU A 26 2.89 -9.23 -16.98
N LYS A 27 2.61 -8.05 -16.42
CA LYS A 27 1.38 -7.30 -16.70
C LYS A 27 1.25 -6.97 -18.18
N ARG A 28 2.33 -6.54 -18.84
CA ARG A 28 2.35 -6.26 -20.28
C ARG A 28 2.06 -7.50 -21.13
N LYS A 29 2.58 -8.67 -20.71
CA LYS A 29 2.41 -9.93 -21.45
C LYS A 29 1.01 -10.52 -21.31
N PHE A 30 0.46 -10.54 -20.10
CA PHE A 30 -0.80 -11.22 -19.80
C PHE A 30 -2.02 -10.29 -19.81
N LYS A 31 -1.82 -8.95 -19.70
CA LYS A 31 -2.90 -7.92 -19.75
C LYS A 31 -4.10 -8.21 -18.82
N MET A 32 -3.91 -8.95 -17.75
CA MET A 32 -4.95 -9.28 -16.78
C MET A 32 -4.81 -8.42 -15.53
N ALA A 33 -5.93 -7.95 -14.96
CA ALA A 33 -5.99 -7.13 -13.75
C ALA A 33 -5.31 -7.81 -12.53
N ILE A 34 -5.37 -9.16 -12.49
CA ILE A 34 -4.74 -9.97 -11.43
C ILE A 34 -3.22 -9.79 -11.37
N PHE A 35 -2.56 -9.51 -12.52
CA PHE A 35 -1.12 -9.29 -12.58
C PHE A 35 -0.75 -7.83 -12.21
N ASN A 36 -1.13 -7.42 -10.98
CA ASN A 36 -0.69 -6.15 -10.43
C ASN A 36 0.83 -6.19 -10.21
N PRO A 37 1.63 -5.28 -10.84
CA PRO A 37 3.08 -5.28 -10.73
C PRO A 37 3.56 -5.16 -9.28
N LEU A 38 2.85 -4.39 -8.45
CA LEU A 38 3.19 -4.22 -7.04
C LEU A 38 3.03 -5.54 -6.27
N LEU A 39 1.93 -6.25 -6.48
CA LEU A 39 1.67 -7.54 -5.83
C LEU A 39 2.73 -8.58 -6.23
N ILE A 40 3.06 -8.64 -7.52
CA ILE A 40 4.09 -9.55 -8.04
C ILE A 40 5.44 -9.20 -7.44
N ALA A 41 5.80 -7.92 -7.37
CA ALA A 41 7.03 -7.47 -6.77
C ALA A 41 7.15 -7.86 -5.28
N ILE A 42 6.08 -7.67 -4.50
CA ILE A 42 6.05 -8.06 -3.09
C ILE A 42 6.27 -9.57 -2.93
N ILE A 43 5.52 -10.39 -3.67
CA ILE A 43 5.63 -11.86 -3.62
C ILE A 43 7.03 -12.29 -4.05
N ALA A 44 7.58 -11.72 -5.12
CA ALA A 44 8.91 -12.04 -5.61
C ALA A 44 10.00 -11.70 -4.60
N VAL A 45 9.94 -10.52 -3.97
CA VAL A 45 10.90 -10.12 -2.93
C VAL A 45 10.80 -11.06 -1.73
N ILE A 46 9.60 -11.34 -1.24
CA ILE A 46 9.40 -12.29 -0.12
C ILE A 46 9.98 -13.66 -0.47
N ALA A 47 9.68 -14.19 -1.67
CA ALA A 47 10.20 -15.48 -2.11
C ALA A 47 11.72 -15.50 -2.15
N VAL A 48 12.36 -14.45 -2.66
CA VAL A 48 13.83 -14.37 -2.72
C VAL A 48 14.44 -14.28 -1.31
N LEU A 49 13.88 -13.47 -0.41
CA LEU A 49 14.36 -13.37 0.97
C LEU A 49 14.26 -14.71 1.70
N CYS A 50 13.14 -15.43 1.54
CA CYS A 50 12.94 -16.76 2.11
C CYS A 50 13.90 -17.80 1.55
N LEU A 51 14.10 -17.82 0.21
CA LEU A 51 14.98 -18.79 -0.45
C LEU A 51 16.45 -18.56 -0.12
N LEU A 52 16.87 -17.31 0.01
CA LEU A 52 18.25 -16.95 0.33
C LEU A 52 18.51 -16.90 1.86
N HIS A 53 17.47 -17.10 2.69
CA HIS A 53 17.53 -16.98 4.15
C HIS A 53 18.14 -15.63 4.59
N ILE A 54 17.73 -14.54 3.93
CA ILE A 54 18.17 -13.18 4.24
C ILE A 54 17.19 -12.59 5.25
N ASP A 55 17.74 -12.07 6.36
CA ASP A 55 16.95 -11.42 7.39
C ASP A 55 16.34 -10.11 6.87
N TYR A 56 15.12 -9.82 7.36
CA TYR A 56 14.37 -8.61 6.97
C TYR A 56 15.15 -7.33 7.28
N ASP A 57 15.87 -7.30 8.42
CA ASP A 57 16.65 -6.11 8.81
C ASP A 57 17.75 -5.79 7.80
N THR A 58 18.40 -6.80 7.25
CA THR A 58 19.42 -6.65 6.19
C THR A 58 18.79 -6.09 4.89
N TYR A 59 17.61 -6.57 4.52
CA TYR A 59 16.87 -6.04 3.39
C TYR A 59 16.43 -4.59 3.63
N ASN A 60 15.88 -4.30 4.82
CA ASN A 60 15.32 -3.00 5.17
C ASN A 60 16.39 -1.90 5.20
N GLN A 61 17.62 -2.18 5.69
CA GLN A 61 18.73 -1.22 5.68
C GLN A 61 19.02 -0.66 4.29
N SER A 62 18.90 -1.48 3.25
CA SER A 62 19.09 -1.05 1.87
C SER A 62 17.79 -0.61 1.19
N GLY A 63 16.64 -1.14 1.61
CA GLY A 63 15.31 -0.73 1.16
C GLY A 63 14.97 0.72 1.54
N GLN A 64 15.49 1.22 2.65
CA GLN A 64 15.30 2.60 3.11
C GLN A 64 15.70 3.66 2.06
N TYR A 65 16.65 3.38 1.16
CA TYR A 65 17.01 4.33 0.09
C TYR A 65 15.84 4.63 -0.84
N ILE A 66 14.95 3.66 -1.07
CA ILE A 66 13.71 3.89 -1.84
C ILE A 66 12.75 4.74 -1.02
N SER A 67 12.69 4.55 0.30
CA SER A 67 11.81 5.33 1.18
C SER A 67 12.17 6.83 1.20
N TYR A 68 13.44 7.20 1.01
CA TYR A 68 13.82 8.62 0.88
C TYR A 68 13.19 9.30 -0.34
N LEU A 69 12.84 8.55 -1.37
CA LEU A 69 12.15 9.10 -2.56
C LEU A 69 10.65 9.33 -2.31
N LEU A 70 10.11 8.85 -1.20
CA LEU A 70 8.69 9.01 -0.88
C LEU A 70 8.30 10.48 -0.73
N THR A 71 9.11 11.26 0.00
CA THR A 71 8.86 12.70 0.21
C THR A 71 8.87 13.50 -1.10
N PRO A 72 9.92 13.44 -1.95
CA PRO A 72 9.89 14.14 -3.23
C PRO A 72 8.80 13.62 -4.16
N ALA A 73 8.50 12.32 -4.17
CA ALA A 73 7.40 11.77 -4.96
C ALA A 73 6.04 12.34 -4.52
N THR A 74 5.81 12.48 -3.21
CA THR A 74 4.59 13.08 -2.66
C THR A 74 4.47 14.55 -3.06
N VAL A 75 5.56 15.30 -3.04
CA VAL A 75 5.59 16.71 -3.51
C VAL A 75 5.27 16.78 -5.00
N CYS A 76 5.81 15.87 -5.82
CA CYS A 76 5.49 15.81 -7.25
C CYS A 76 4.00 15.57 -7.53
N LEU A 77 3.28 14.85 -6.65
CA LEU A 77 1.82 14.68 -6.78
C LEU A 77 1.04 15.98 -6.57
N ALA A 78 1.61 16.98 -5.91
CA ALA A 78 0.98 18.30 -5.76
C ALA A 78 0.92 19.07 -7.07
N VAL A 79 1.82 18.81 -8.02
CA VAL A 79 1.88 19.53 -9.31
C VAL A 79 0.60 19.35 -10.15
N PRO A 80 0.15 18.11 -10.47
CA PRO A 80 -1.11 17.93 -11.21
C PRO A 80 -2.32 18.44 -10.43
N LEU A 81 -2.31 18.37 -9.10
CA LEU A 81 -3.37 18.93 -8.27
C LEU A 81 -3.43 20.45 -8.42
N TYR A 82 -2.27 21.13 -8.39
CA TYR A 82 -2.19 22.58 -8.62
C TYR A 82 -2.64 22.97 -10.03
N GLN A 83 -2.25 22.21 -11.04
CA GLN A 83 -2.67 22.45 -12.43
C GLN A 83 -4.20 22.38 -12.62
N GLN A 84 -4.88 21.59 -11.79
CA GLN A 84 -6.34 21.44 -11.83
C GLN A 84 -7.06 22.21 -10.71
N MET A 85 -6.39 23.17 -10.08
CA MET A 85 -6.94 23.92 -8.95
C MET A 85 -8.24 24.67 -9.30
N GLU A 86 -8.38 25.18 -10.52
CA GLU A 86 -9.62 25.86 -10.95
C GLU A 86 -10.80 24.90 -11.02
N LEU A 87 -10.57 23.68 -11.55
CA LEU A 87 -11.59 22.63 -11.60
C LEU A 87 -11.98 22.17 -10.18
N LEU A 88 -11.00 22.05 -9.30
CA LEU A 88 -11.21 21.71 -7.90
C LEU A 88 -12.08 22.76 -7.20
N LYS A 89 -11.75 24.06 -7.36
CA LYS A 89 -12.50 25.16 -6.77
C LYS A 89 -13.94 25.22 -7.30
N LYS A 90 -14.14 24.98 -8.59
CA LYS A 90 -15.46 24.96 -9.22
C LYS A 90 -16.36 23.85 -8.66
N ASN A 91 -15.77 22.71 -8.32
CA ASN A 91 -16.49 21.51 -7.85
C ASN A 91 -16.29 21.22 -6.36
N LEU A 92 -15.80 22.19 -5.57
CA LEU A 92 -15.38 22.00 -4.19
C LEU A 92 -16.47 21.35 -3.32
N LYS A 93 -17.72 21.78 -3.48
CA LYS A 93 -18.86 21.21 -2.74
C LYS A 93 -19.05 19.71 -3.04
N ALA A 94 -19.01 19.33 -4.31
CA ALA A 94 -19.15 17.94 -4.72
C ALA A 94 -17.98 17.08 -4.19
N VAL A 95 -16.76 17.61 -4.25
CA VAL A 95 -15.57 16.94 -3.74
C VAL A 95 -15.65 16.72 -2.23
N ILE A 96 -16.00 17.74 -1.45
CA ILE A 96 -16.14 17.63 0.02
C ILE A 96 -17.24 16.63 0.37
N ILE A 97 -18.42 16.73 -0.26
CA ILE A 97 -19.52 15.79 -0.01
C ILE A 97 -19.10 14.36 -0.35
N GLY A 98 -18.41 14.17 -1.48
CA GLY A 98 -17.91 12.87 -1.91
C GLY A 98 -16.92 12.27 -0.90
N ILE A 99 -15.96 13.06 -0.43
CA ILE A 99 -14.98 12.61 0.57
C ILE A 99 -15.68 12.26 1.89
N VAL A 100 -16.52 13.16 2.42
CA VAL A 100 -17.22 12.94 3.69
C VAL A 100 -18.12 11.70 3.62
N SER A 101 -18.89 11.56 2.54
CA SER A 101 -19.76 10.38 2.36
C SER A 101 -18.95 9.08 2.25
N GLY A 102 -17.82 9.11 1.53
CA GLY A 102 -16.93 7.95 1.41
C GLY A 102 -16.30 7.54 2.73
N VAL A 103 -15.85 8.52 3.53
CA VAL A 103 -15.31 8.26 4.88
C VAL A 103 -16.39 7.67 5.79
N LEU A 104 -17.56 8.29 5.83
CA LEU A 104 -18.68 7.79 6.66
C LEU A 104 -19.09 6.37 6.23
N ALA A 105 -19.24 6.13 4.93
CA ALA A 105 -19.57 4.80 4.43
C ALA A 105 -18.52 3.75 4.82
N SER A 106 -17.23 4.10 4.75
CA SER A 106 -16.13 3.21 5.15
C SER A 106 -16.19 2.89 6.65
N LEU A 107 -16.31 3.91 7.50
CA LEU A 107 -16.36 3.74 8.95
C LEU A 107 -17.61 2.93 9.39
N VAL A 108 -18.77 3.26 8.84
CA VAL A 108 -20.01 2.54 9.14
C VAL A 108 -19.96 1.08 8.68
N SER A 109 -19.41 0.81 7.49
CA SER A 109 -19.28 -0.55 6.98
C SER A 109 -18.34 -1.41 7.85
N VAL A 110 -17.19 -0.86 8.28
CA VAL A 110 -16.28 -1.55 9.19
C VAL A 110 -16.95 -1.81 10.54
N LEU A 111 -17.68 -0.83 11.09
CA LEU A 111 -18.39 -0.98 12.36
C LEU A 111 -19.49 -2.05 12.28
N ILE A 112 -20.29 -2.06 11.21
CA ILE A 112 -21.34 -3.07 11.00
C ILE A 112 -20.74 -4.46 10.92
N LEU A 113 -19.68 -4.63 10.12
CA LEU A 113 -18.99 -5.92 9.97
C LEU A 113 -18.35 -6.36 11.28
N ALA A 114 -17.72 -5.44 12.02
CA ALA A 114 -17.15 -5.74 13.33
C ALA A 114 -18.21 -6.26 14.32
N LYS A 115 -19.39 -5.64 14.34
CA LYS A 115 -20.51 -6.13 15.17
C LYS A 115 -21.07 -7.46 14.69
N LEU A 116 -21.22 -7.63 13.38
CA LEU A 116 -21.76 -8.85 12.79
C LEU A 116 -20.86 -10.08 13.07
N PHE A 117 -19.55 -9.89 12.99
CA PHE A 117 -18.56 -10.94 13.26
C PHE A 117 -18.08 -10.98 14.72
N SER A 118 -18.69 -10.16 15.60
CA SER A 118 -18.32 -10.09 17.03
C SER A 118 -16.82 -9.88 17.25
N LEU A 119 -16.20 -8.99 16.44
CA LEU A 119 -14.78 -8.70 16.53
C LEU A 119 -14.46 -7.99 17.87
N SER A 120 -13.30 -8.30 18.44
CA SER A 120 -12.78 -7.58 19.61
C SER A 120 -12.46 -6.13 19.27
N HIS A 121 -12.33 -5.28 20.29
CA HIS A 121 -11.92 -3.89 20.09
C HIS A 121 -10.59 -3.78 19.33
N GLU A 122 -9.61 -4.57 19.70
CA GLU A 122 -8.30 -4.63 19.07
C GLU A 122 -8.40 -4.99 17.57
N GLN A 123 -9.21 -5.99 17.23
CA GLN A 123 -9.45 -6.38 15.83
C GLN A 123 -10.17 -5.28 15.04
N TYR A 124 -11.16 -4.62 15.68
CA TYR A 124 -11.87 -3.52 15.05
C TYR A 124 -10.95 -2.35 14.71
N VAL A 125 -10.14 -1.89 15.67
CA VAL A 125 -9.21 -0.76 15.44
C VAL A 125 -8.09 -1.11 14.46
N THR A 126 -7.71 -2.39 14.37
CA THR A 126 -6.78 -2.92 13.37
C THR A 126 -7.33 -2.77 11.94
N LEU A 127 -8.62 -3.00 11.75
CA LEU A 127 -9.28 -2.93 10.43
C LEU A 127 -9.76 -1.53 10.06
N LEU A 128 -9.86 -0.63 11.01
CA LEU A 128 -10.39 0.72 10.82
C LEU A 128 -9.64 1.51 9.74
N PRO A 129 -8.30 1.56 9.73
CA PRO A 129 -7.52 2.33 8.78
C PRO A 129 -7.28 1.61 7.44
N LYS A 130 -8.08 0.59 7.08
CA LYS A 130 -7.88 -0.24 5.87
C LYS A 130 -7.87 0.52 4.54
N SER A 131 -8.41 1.72 4.49
CA SER A 131 -8.64 2.48 3.25
C SER A 131 -7.82 3.77 3.17
N ILE A 132 -6.74 3.87 3.94
CA ILE A 132 -5.80 4.99 3.93
C ILE A 132 -4.40 4.54 3.52
N THR A 133 -3.45 5.48 3.41
CA THR A 133 -2.05 5.13 3.08
C THR A 133 -1.42 4.32 4.20
N THR A 134 -0.56 3.36 3.83
CA THR A 134 0.05 2.42 4.78
C THR A 134 0.78 3.13 5.93
N ALA A 135 1.54 4.19 5.64
CA ALA A 135 2.29 4.94 6.65
C ALA A 135 1.37 5.59 7.71
N ILE A 136 0.27 6.21 7.26
CA ILE A 136 -0.72 6.82 8.17
C ILE A 136 -1.50 5.72 8.90
N GLY A 137 -1.84 4.64 8.19
CA GLY A 137 -2.57 3.51 8.77
C GLY A 137 -1.83 2.81 9.88
N MET A 138 -0.50 2.67 9.77
CA MET A 138 0.34 2.12 10.83
C MET A 138 0.26 2.99 12.09
N GLY A 139 0.48 4.31 11.97
CA GLY A 139 0.42 5.23 13.12
C GLY A 139 -0.94 5.24 13.80
N VAL A 140 -2.03 5.31 13.02
CA VAL A 140 -3.39 5.29 13.57
C VAL A 140 -3.69 3.96 14.30
N SER A 141 -3.27 2.83 13.71
CA SER A 141 -3.45 1.51 14.32
C SER A 141 -2.68 1.37 15.63
N GLU A 142 -1.45 1.86 15.66
CA GLU A 142 -0.60 1.83 16.85
C GLU A 142 -1.19 2.69 17.99
N GLU A 143 -1.61 3.92 17.69
CA GLU A 143 -2.22 4.82 18.68
C GLU A 143 -3.53 4.28 19.26
N LEU A 144 -4.29 3.55 18.46
CA LEU A 144 -5.56 2.95 18.89
C LEU A 144 -5.41 1.57 19.55
N GLY A 145 -4.18 1.03 19.63
CA GLY A 145 -3.91 -0.27 20.21
C GLY A 145 -4.26 -1.46 19.30
N GLY A 146 -4.22 -1.25 17.99
CA GLY A 146 -4.40 -2.30 16.99
C GLY A 146 -3.10 -3.04 16.63
N ILE A 147 -3.23 -4.14 15.88
CA ILE A 147 -2.11 -4.94 15.42
C ILE A 147 -1.58 -4.37 14.10
N VAL A 148 -0.50 -3.58 14.17
CA VAL A 148 0.07 -2.82 13.05
C VAL A 148 0.38 -3.72 11.83
N THR A 149 0.96 -4.89 12.05
CA THR A 149 1.31 -5.84 10.97
C THR A 149 0.06 -6.29 10.19
N ILE A 150 -1.03 -6.57 10.89
CA ILE A 150 -2.30 -6.97 10.26
C ILE A 150 -2.90 -5.76 9.53
N THR A 151 -2.86 -4.57 10.12
CA THR A 151 -3.30 -3.33 9.47
C THR A 151 -2.62 -3.14 8.12
N VAL A 152 -1.29 -3.27 8.06
CA VAL A 152 -0.53 -3.15 6.80
C VAL A 152 -0.99 -4.17 5.77
N ALA A 153 -1.12 -5.44 6.17
CA ALA A 153 -1.60 -6.50 5.28
C ALA A 153 -3.00 -6.20 4.71
N VAL A 154 -3.92 -5.75 5.55
CA VAL A 154 -5.30 -5.42 5.15
C VAL A 154 -5.33 -4.20 4.21
N ILE A 155 -4.52 -3.17 4.44
CA ILE A 155 -4.41 -2.00 3.55
C ILE A 155 -3.93 -2.45 2.17
N ILE A 156 -2.88 -3.29 2.10
CA ILE A 156 -2.35 -3.80 0.83
C ILE A 156 -3.40 -4.64 0.09
N ILE A 157 -4.05 -5.58 0.78
CA ILE A 157 -5.11 -6.43 0.20
C ILE A 157 -6.25 -5.57 -0.32
N THR A 158 -6.72 -4.59 0.47
CA THR A 158 -7.81 -3.67 0.08
C THR A 158 -7.42 -2.87 -1.16
N GLY A 159 -6.19 -2.37 -1.22
CA GLY A 159 -5.67 -1.62 -2.37
C GLY A 159 -5.59 -2.49 -3.64
N VAL A 160 -5.10 -3.71 -3.52
CA VAL A 160 -5.01 -4.66 -4.65
C VAL A 160 -6.40 -5.04 -5.16
N ILE A 161 -7.32 -5.43 -4.27
CA ILE A 161 -8.70 -5.79 -4.64
C ILE A 161 -9.40 -4.59 -5.26
N GLY A 162 -9.26 -3.40 -4.67
CA GLY A 162 -9.85 -2.16 -5.21
C GLY A 162 -9.36 -1.86 -6.63
N ASN A 163 -8.06 -2.01 -6.88
CA ASN A 163 -7.50 -1.82 -8.22
C ASN A 163 -8.01 -2.85 -9.24
N MET A 164 -8.13 -4.11 -8.82
CA MET A 164 -8.66 -5.18 -9.68
C MET A 164 -10.14 -4.94 -10.06
N ILE A 165 -10.96 -4.50 -9.10
CA ILE A 165 -12.38 -4.20 -9.33
C ILE A 165 -12.52 -2.96 -10.21
N ALA A 166 -11.72 -1.91 -9.97
CA ALA A 166 -11.76 -0.68 -10.75
C ALA A 166 -11.47 -0.94 -12.25
N GLU A 167 -10.46 -1.76 -12.56
CA GLU A 167 -10.16 -2.15 -13.95
C GLU A 167 -11.29 -2.95 -14.63
N SER A 168 -12.20 -3.58 -13.84
CA SER A 168 -13.32 -4.37 -14.37
C SER A 168 -14.60 -3.55 -14.54
N VAL A 169 -14.71 -2.38 -13.89
CA VAL A 169 -15.92 -1.52 -13.89
C VAL A 169 -15.80 -0.35 -14.87
N ILE A 170 -14.57 0.04 -15.23
CA ILE A 170 -14.27 1.09 -16.19
C ILE A 170 -14.05 0.50 -17.58
#